data_b3627ed1d9c79f2c9951201022aee10b
#
_entry.id   b3627ed1d9c79f2c9951201022aee10b
#
_cell.length_a   1.000
_cell.length_b   1.000
_cell.length_c   1.000
_cell.angle_alpha   90.00
_cell.angle_beta   90.00
_cell.angle_gamma   90.00
#
_symmetry.space_group_name_H-M   'P 1'
#
loop_
_entity.id
_entity.type
_entity.pdbx_description
1 polymer ?
#
loop_
_entity_poly.entity_id
_entity_poly.type
_entity_poly.pdbx_seq_one_letter_code
_entity_poly.pdbx_strand_id
1 'polypeptide(L)'
;MYYFYGKIVFMKKKNYKIGVFDSGIGGITTLKEIRKLMPNESFIYYLDNKNIPYGNKSEEELDLITENIIEFFHKKKVKAIVIACNTATTRCVHYLRDKYKDDIIVGTEPAIKVACDKGYKNTLLLVTPLTAKSDRLFELINDNARSDQNITVIPCFGLADTIESKNKNKIKLAVYNLLYEYKMYDYDSIVLGCTHYIYIKKLLKELFPNAKQIDGNKGVSRELKRRLTENDLLTDRKTKGTVEYVNSKDL
;
A
#
# COMPACT_ATOMS: atom_id res chain seq x y z
N MET A 1 -38.91 40.72 -6.06
CA MET A 1 -38.96 39.36 -5.52
C MET A 1 -38.31 38.44 -6.56
N TYR A 2 -36.98 38.23 -6.45
CA TYR A 2 -36.20 37.44 -7.42
C TYR A 2 -36.01 36.04 -6.85
N TYR A 3 -36.68 35.03 -7.45
CA TYR A 3 -36.41 33.63 -7.14
C TYR A 3 -35.20 33.13 -7.92
N PHE A 4 -34.06 32.96 -7.21
CA PHE A 4 -32.96 32.15 -7.70
C PHE A 4 -33.31 30.68 -7.47
N TYR A 5 -33.63 29.96 -8.53
CA TYR A 5 -33.69 28.49 -8.51
C TYR A 5 -32.26 27.95 -8.39
N GLY A 6 -31.79 27.75 -7.16
CA GLY A 6 -30.58 26.99 -6.88
C GLY A 6 -30.88 25.51 -7.14
N LYS A 7 -30.48 24.97 -8.28
CA LYS A 7 -30.39 23.53 -8.47
C LYS A 7 -29.37 22.99 -7.46
N ILE A 8 -29.85 22.31 -6.41
CA ILE A 8 -29.00 21.49 -5.54
C ILE A 8 -28.55 20.33 -6.43
N VAL A 9 -27.33 20.44 -6.98
CA VAL A 9 -26.72 19.37 -7.74
C VAL A 9 -26.20 18.36 -6.74
N PHE A 10 -26.99 17.33 -6.45
CA PHE A 10 -26.50 16.18 -5.71
C PHE A 10 -25.37 15.53 -6.51
N MET A 11 -24.14 15.59 -6.01
CA MET A 11 -23.03 14.88 -6.63
C MET A 11 -23.34 13.38 -6.60
N LYS A 12 -23.39 12.74 -7.78
CA LYS A 12 -23.56 11.28 -7.87
C LYS A 12 -22.39 10.61 -7.13
N LYS A 13 -22.65 9.52 -6.37
CA LYS A 13 -21.63 8.80 -5.57
C LYS A 13 -20.39 8.45 -6.40
N LYS A 14 -20.53 8.13 -7.68
CA LYS A 14 -19.42 7.86 -8.60
C LYS A 14 -18.46 9.03 -8.81
N ASN A 15 -18.85 10.25 -8.49
CA ASN A 15 -18.00 11.44 -8.57
C ASN A 15 -17.35 11.82 -7.24
N TYR A 16 -17.60 11.05 -6.17
CA TYR A 16 -16.87 11.21 -4.91
C TYR A 16 -15.40 10.81 -5.09
N LYS A 17 -14.55 11.34 -4.22
CA LYS A 17 -13.11 11.01 -4.22
C LYS A 17 -12.88 9.59 -3.73
N ILE A 18 -11.69 9.07 -4.00
CA ILE A 18 -11.15 7.83 -3.43
C ILE A 18 -10.17 8.22 -2.33
N GLY A 19 -10.37 7.68 -1.13
CA GLY A 19 -9.40 7.80 -0.03
C GLY A 19 -8.22 6.84 -0.27
N VAL A 20 -7.00 7.32 -0.10
CA VAL A 20 -5.79 6.49 -0.11
C VAL A 20 -4.98 6.87 1.10
N PHE A 21 -4.59 5.92 1.95
CA PHE A 21 -3.73 6.24 3.09
C PHE A 21 -2.51 5.33 3.19
N ASP A 22 -1.47 5.89 3.77
CA ASP A 22 -0.22 5.20 4.13
C ASP A 22 0.36 5.80 5.40
N SER A 23 1.21 5.05 6.08
CA SER A 23 1.95 5.56 7.25
C SER A 23 2.92 6.70 6.89
N GLY A 24 3.42 6.75 5.66
CA GLY A 24 4.45 7.67 5.22
C GLY A 24 4.41 8.01 3.74
N ILE A 25 5.57 8.38 3.19
CA ILE A 25 5.70 8.75 1.77
C ILE A 25 5.61 7.56 0.81
N GLY A 26 5.73 6.33 1.32
CA GLY A 26 5.80 5.12 0.50
C GLY A 26 4.58 4.94 -0.40
N GLY A 27 3.38 5.15 0.13
CA GLY A 27 2.11 4.97 -0.57
C GLY A 27 1.86 5.96 -1.71
N ILE A 28 2.66 7.04 -1.82
CA ILE A 28 2.62 7.94 -2.99
C ILE A 28 2.89 7.16 -4.29
N THR A 29 3.70 6.10 -4.21
CA THR A 29 4.00 5.25 -5.37
C THR A 29 2.78 4.44 -5.79
N THR A 30 1.99 3.93 -4.83
CA THR A 30 0.71 3.26 -5.05
C THR A 30 -0.31 4.22 -5.67
N LEU A 31 -0.46 5.43 -5.11
CA LEU A 31 -1.33 6.46 -5.67
C LEU A 31 -0.96 6.82 -7.11
N LYS A 32 0.33 6.93 -7.43
CA LYS A 32 0.79 7.19 -8.81
C LYS A 32 0.37 6.10 -9.79
N GLU A 33 0.46 4.83 -9.40
CA GLU A 33 0.05 3.72 -10.27
C GLU A 33 -1.48 3.67 -10.42
N ILE A 34 -2.25 3.93 -9.36
CA ILE A 34 -3.71 4.04 -9.42
C ILE A 34 -4.13 5.17 -10.39
N ARG A 35 -3.53 6.35 -10.28
CA ARG A 35 -3.81 7.50 -11.15
C ARG A 35 -3.44 7.26 -12.61
N LYS A 36 -2.42 6.46 -12.86
CA LYS A 36 -2.06 6.06 -14.22
C LYS A 36 -3.13 5.18 -14.86
N LEU A 37 -3.73 4.28 -14.07
CA LEU A 37 -4.79 3.37 -14.54
C LEU A 37 -6.17 4.06 -14.62
N MET A 38 -6.43 5.02 -13.72
CA MET A 38 -7.71 5.73 -13.60
C MET A 38 -7.46 7.25 -13.50
N PRO A 39 -7.04 7.90 -14.61
CA PRO A 39 -6.58 9.30 -14.59
C PRO A 39 -7.70 10.32 -14.29
N ASN A 40 -8.96 9.97 -14.48
CA ASN A 40 -10.11 10.85 -14.28
C ASN A 40 -10.67 10.78 -12.86
N GLU A 41 -10.23 9.81 -12.03
CA GLU A 41 -10.61 9.72 -10.63
C GLU A 41 -9.91 10.80 -9.79
N SER A 42 -10.63 11.31 -8.79
CA SER A 42 -10.07 12.23 -7.80
C SER A 42 -9.79 11.53 -6.48
N PHE A 43 -8.78 11.97 -5.77
CA PHE A 43 -8.25 11.29 -4.59
C PHE A 43 -8.08 12.24 -3.41
N ILE A 44 -8.18 11.67 -2.20
CA ILE A 44 -7.61 12.24 -0.97
C ILE A 44 -6.49 11.29 -0.57
N TYR A 45 -5.25 11.79 -0.54
CA TYR A 45 -4.12 11.05 0.00
C TYR A 45 -3.87 11.48 1.44
N TYR A 46 -4.08 10.55 2.37
CA TYR A 46 -3.87 10.76 3.79
C TYR A 46 -2.50 10.18 4.19
N LEU A 47 -1.60 11.06 4.58
CA LEU A 47 -0.25 10.76 5.04
C LEU A 47 -0.23 10.75 6.56
N ASP A 48 -0.11 9.57 7.18
CA ASP A 48 -0.17 9.45 8.64
C ASP A 48 1.18 9.64 9.33
N ASN A 49 1.81 10.78 9.10
CA ASN A 49 3.10 11.13 9.68
C ASN A 49 3.11 11.26 11.21
N LYS A 50 1.95 11.44 11.85
CA LYS A 50 1.84 11.52 13.32
C LYS A 50 2.16 10.19 13.98
N ASN A 51 1.76 9.09 13.33
CA ASN A 51 1.81 7.75 13.90
C ASN A 51 2.90 6.84 13.32
N ILE A 52 3.75 7.37 12.42
CA ILE A 52 4.89 6.61 11.87
C ILE A 52 5.92 6.30 12.98
N PRO A 53 6.58 5.11 12.99
CA PRO A 53 6.42 4.00 12.05
C PRO A 53 5.36 2.99 12.49
N TYR A 54 4.56 2.50 11.55
CA TYR A 54 3.55 1.47 11.85
C TYR A 54 4.17 0.11 12.23
N GLY A 55 5.36 -0.19 11.73
CA GLY A 55 6.03 -1.47 11.96
C GLY A 55 6.44 -1.75 13.41
N ASN A 56 6.39 -0.74 14.28
CA ASN A 56 6.78 -0.81 15.70
C ASN A 56 5.59 -0.66 16.66
N LYS A 57 4.36 -0.54 16.14
CA LYS A 57 3.14 -0.34 16.95
C LYS A 57 2.55 -1.67 17.42
N SER A 58 1.76 -1.61 18.50
CA SER A 58 0.93 -2.74 18.88
C SER A 58 -0.22 -2.93 17.89
N GLU A 59 -0.84 -4.09 17.94
CA GLU A 59 -1.98 -4.40 17.08
C GLU A 59 -3.18 -3.50 17.39
N GLU A 60 -3.47 -3.29 18.68
CA GLU A 60 -4.55 -2.43 19.17
C GLU A 60 -4.33 -0.96 18.77
N GLU A 61 -3.07 -0.48 18.84
CA GLU A 61 -2.74 0.87 18.36
C GLU A 61 -3.03 1.03 16.87
N LEU A 62 -2.69 0.03 16.04
CA LEU A 62 -2.95 0.07 14.60
C LEU A 62 -4.45 0.00 14.28
N ASP A 63 -5.20 -0.82 15.01
CA ASP A 63 -6.65 -0.90 14.84
C ASP A 63 -7.28 0.47 15.10
N LEU A 64 -6.95 1.12 16.21
CA LEU A 64 -7.47 2.46 16.55
C LEU A 64 -7.04 3.53 15.53
N ILE A 65 -5.79 3.52 15.11
CA ILE A 65 -5.27 4.47 14.10
C ILE A 65 -6.02 4.30 12.78
N THR A 66 -6.17 3.07 12.30
CA THR A 66 -6.81 2.81 11.02
C THR A 66 -8.31 3.11 11.05
N GLU A 67 -9.01 2.85 12.17
CA GLU A 67 -10.40 3.27 12.37
C GLU A 67 -10.56 4.78 12.27
N ASN A 68 -9.74 5.54 12.97
CA ASN A 68 -9.78 7.00 12.92
C ASN A 68 -9.59 7.54 11.49
N ILE A 69 -8.74 6.88 10.69
CA ILE A 69 -8.54 7.24 9.28
C ILE A 69 -9.78 6.89 8.44
N ILE A 70 -10.41 5.72 8.67
CA ILE A 70 -11.66 5.36 7.98
C ILE A 70 -12.76 6.37 8.31
N GLU A 71 -12.93 6.74 9.58
CA GLU A 71 -13.91 7.75 9.98
C GLU A 71 -13.63 9.14 9.36
N PHE A 72 -12.36 9.53 9.26
CA PHE A 72 -11.99 10.73 8.50
C PHE A 72 -12.47 10.64 7.05
N PHE A 73 -12.27 9.51 6.39
CA PHE A 73 -12.74 9.33 5.02
C PHE A 73 -14.26 9.29 4.89
N HIS A 74 -14.99 8.77 5.89
CA HIS A 74 -16.45 8.85 5.94
C HIS A 74 -16.93 10.31 6.02
N LYS A 75 -16.32 11.13 6.88
CA LYS A 75 -16.62 12.58 6.96
C LYS A 75 -16.36 13.29 5.63
N LYS A 76 -15.35 12.84 4.87
CA LYS A 76 -15.02 13.36 3.54
C LYS A 76 -15.88 12.73 2.41
N LYS A 77 -16.77 11.80 2.72
CA LYS A 77 -17.67 11.11 1.77
C LYS A 77 -16.91 10.48 0.61
N VAL A 78 -15.86 9.70 0.88
CA VAL A 78 -15.17 8.96 -0.18
C VAL A 78 -16.02 7.79 -0.66
N LYS A 79 -15.82 7.34 -1.90
CA LYS A 79 -16.57 6.21 -2.49
C LYS A 79 -15.85 4.86 -2.34
N ALA A 80 -14.56 4.89 -2.07
CA ALA A 80 -13.71 3.72 -1.80
C ALA A 80 -12.47 4.14 -1.04
N ILE A 81 -11.86 3.20 -0.34
CA ILE A 81 -10.67 3.42 0.49
C ILE A 81 -9.57 2.44 0.07
N VAL A 82 -8.36 2.93 -0.10
CA VAL A 82 -7.16 2.13 -0.37
C VAL A 82 -6.21 2.24 0.81
N ILE A 83 -5.89 1.10 1.41
CA ILE A 83 -4.83 0.95 2.39
C ILE A 83 -3.53 0.67 1.63
N ALA A 84 -2.74 1.71 1.36
CA ALA A 84 -1.48 1.54 0.62
C ALA A 84 -0.40 0.86 1.47
N CYS A 85 -0.44 1.01 2.79
CA CYS A 85 0.50 0.43 3.73
C CYS A 85 0.34 -1.10 3.84
N ASN A 86 1.40 -1.86 3.56
CA ASN A 86 1.39 -3.33 3.72
C ASN A 86 1.17 -3.73 5.19
N THR A 87 1.85 -3.06 6.12
CA THR A 87 1.73 -3.35 7.56
C THR A 87 0.30 -3.17 8.05
N ALA A 88 -0.34 -2.03 7.73
CA ALA A 88 -1.74 -1.80 8.07
C ALA A 88 -2.68 -2.80 7.38
N THR A 89 -2.38 -3.17 6.13
CA THR A 89 -3.21 -4.14 5.40
C THR A 89 -3.14 -5.51 6.05
N THR A 90 -1.94 -6.06 6.26
CA THR A 90 -1.79 -7.42 6.80
C THR A 90 -2.36 -7.55 8.21
N ARG A 91 -2.42 -6.45 8.97
CA ARG A 91 -2.99 -6.47 10.32
C ARG A 91 -4.49 -6.15 10.35
N CYS A 92 -4.93 -5.10 9.68
CA CYS A 92 -6.24 -4.51 9.96
C CYS A 92 -7.28 -4.77 8.86
N VAL A 93 -6.92 -5.21 7.64
CA VAL A 93 -7.84 -5.20 6.49
C VAL A 93 -9.08 -6.08 6.70
N HIS A 94 -8.95 -7.26 7.32
CA HIS A 94 -10.07 -8.16 7.59
C HIS A 94 -11.01 -7.54 8.63
N TYR A 95 -10.46 -7.09 9.75
CA TYR A 95 -11.19 -6.38 10.78
C TYR A 95 -11.96 -5.16 10.24
N LEU A 96 -11.29 -4.31 9.44
CA LEU A 96 -11.92 -3.12 8.86
C LEU A 96 -13.05 -3.48 7.88
N ARG A 97 -12.87 -4.54 7.07
CA ARG A 97 -13.93 -5.00 6.17
C ARG A 97 -15.14 -5.59 6.91
N ASP A 98 -14.89 -6.27 8.01
CA ASP A 98 -15.97 -6.83 8.83
C ASP A 98 -16.73 -5.75 9.58
N LYS A 99 -16.05 -4.71 10.04
CA LYS A 99 -16.64 -3.56 10.72
C LYS A 99 -17.38 -2.61 9.76
N TYR A 100 -16.81 -2.36 8.59
CA TYR A 100 -17.33 -1.40 7.60
C TYR A 100 -17.76 -2.12 6.32
N LYS A 101 -18.78 -2.99 6.44
CA LYS A 101 -19.23 -3.92 5.37
C LYS A 101 -19.71 -3.22 4.10
N ASP A 102 -20.21 -1.99 4.22
CA ASP A 102 -20.71 -1.19 3.09
C ASP A 102 -19.62 -0.44 2.34
N ASP A 103 -18.38 -0.49 2.85
CA ASP A 103 -17.25 0.21 2.25
C ASP A 103 -16.49 -0.68 1.25
N ILE A 104 -16.03 -0.05 0.18
CA ILE A 104 -15.04 -0.67 -0.70
C ILE A 104 -13.66 -0.40 -0.11
N ILE A 105 -13.09 -1.38 0.60
CA ILE A 105 -11.74 -1.31 1.18
C ILE A 105 -10.80 -2.23 0.41
N VAL A 106 -9.78 -1.65 -0.23
CA VAL A 106 -8.72 -2.36 -0.97
C VAL A 106 -7.40 -2.21 -0.22
N GLY A 107 -6.81 -3.32 0.19
CA GLY A 107 -5.53 -3.36 0.87
C GLY A 107 -4.36 -3.72 -0.05
N THR A 108 -3.15 -3.37 0.38
CA THR A 108 -1.90 -3.71 -0.30
C THR A 108 -1.19 -4.82 0.45
N GLU A 109 -1.25 -6.04 -0.05
CA GLU A 109 -0.50 -7.17 0.48
C GLU A 109 0.85 -7.34 -0.24
N PRO A 110 1.85 -7.98 0.41
CA PRO A 110 3.08 -8.39 -0.26
C PRO A 110 2.76 -9.23 -1.51
N ALA A 111 3.38 -8.90 -2.64
CA ALA A 111 3.04 -9.49 -3.93
C ALA A 111 3.63 -10.91 -4.13
N ILE A 112 3.49 -11.77 -3.12
CA ILE A 112 3.99 -13.15 -3.10
C ILE A 112 3.36 -13.96 -4.23
N LYS A 113 2.02 -13.89 -4.37
CA LYS A 113 1.30 -14.57 -5.44
C LYS A 113 1.89 -14.26 -6.82
N VAL A 114 2.31 -13.02 -7.07
CA VAL A 114 2.90 -12.64 -8.36
C VAL A 114 4.25 -13.34 -8.59
N ALA A 115 5.06 -13.50 -7.55
CA ALA A 115 6.33 -14.24 -7.63
C ALA A 115 6.08 -15.72 -7.89
N CYS A 116 5.15 -16.32 -7.16
CA CYS A 116 4.78 -17.74 -7.28
C CYS A 116 4.19 -18.07 -8.65
N ASP A 117 3.24 -17.27 -9.14
CA ASP A 117 2.60 -17.46 -10.46
C ASP A 117 3.61 -17.36 -11.61
N LYS A 118 4.67 -16.56 -11.45
CA LYS A 118 5.77 -16.45 -12.43
C LYS A 118 6.77 -17.61 -12.37
N GLY A 119 6.61 -18.51 -11.42
CA GLY A 119 7.47 -19.69 -11.30
C GLY A 119 8.87 -19.41 -10.74
N TYR A 120 9.08 -18.27 -10.04
CA TYR A 120 10.34 -18.01 -9.36
C TYR A 120 10.55 -18.99 -8.24
N LYS A 121 11.71 -19.65 -8.22
CA LYS A 121 12.03 -20.71 -7.25
C LYS A 121 12.58 -20.14 -5.95
N ASN A 122 13.44 -19.12 -6.04
CA ASN A 122 14.05 -18.50 -4.87
C ASN A 122 13.65 -17.02 -4.80
N THR A 123 12.80 -16.68 -3.85
CA THR A 123 12.27 -15.31 -3.66
C THR A 123 12.75 -14.74 -2.34
N LEU A 124 13.39 -13.58 -2.38
CA LEU A 124 13.68 -12.77 -1.20
C LEU A 124 12.49 -11.85 -0.91
N LEU A 125 11.87 -11.98 0.25
CA LEU A 125 10.72 -11.18 0.64
C LEU A 125 11.10 -10.18 1.74
N LEU A 126 11.13 -8.90 1.37
CA LEU A 126 11.46 -7.81 2.29
C LEU A 126 10.16 -7.26 2.91
N VAL A 127 10.02 -7.33 4.22
CA VAL A 127 8.83 -6.88 4.96
C VAL A 127 9.21 -6.09 6.22
N THR A 128 8.26 -5.38 6.80
CA THR A 128 8.47 -4.79 8.13
C THR A 128 8.45 -5.88 9.21
N PRO A 129 9.04 -5.63 10.40
CA PRO A 129 9.05 -6.62 11.48
C PRO A 129 7.66 -7.08 11.90
N LEU A 130 6.68 -6.17 11.94
CA LEU A 130 5.30 -6.52 12.28
C LEU A 130 4.66 -7.38 11.19
N THR A 131 4.86 -7.05 9.91
CA THR A 131 4.38 -7.88 8.80
C THR A 131 5.01 -9.27 8.83
N ALA A 132 6.30 -9.40 9.17
CA ALA A 132 6.98 -10.69 9.24
C ALA A 132 6.40 -11.65 10.30
N LYS A 133 5.74 -11.10 11.33
CA LYS A 133 5.11 -11.87 12.42
C LYS A 133 3.61 -12.11 12.20
N SER A 134 3.00 -11.54 11.17
CA SER A 134 1.55 -11.62 10.97
C SER A 134 1.13 -12.98 10.41
N ASP A 135 0.06 -13.55 10.97
CA ASP A 135 -0.56 -14.79 10.46
C ASP A 135 -0.93 -14.64 8.97
N ARG A 136 -1.38 -13.45 8.59
CA ARG A 136 -1.74 -13.16 7.21
C ARG A 136 -0.59 -13.35 6.22
N LEU A 137 0.65 -13.03 6.62
CA LEU A 137 1.83 -13.29 5.77
C LEU A 137 2.06 -14.79 5.58
N PHE A 138 1.93 -15.57 6.66
CA PHE A 138 2.08 -17.03 6.60
C PHE A 138 0.99 -17.66 5.72
N GLU A 139 -0.25 -17.22 5.85
CA GLU A 139 -1.34 -17.65 4.96
C GLU A 139 -1.00 -17.35 3.49
N LEU A 140 -0.59 -16.11 3.17
CA LEU A 140 -0.22 -15.72 1.81
C LEU A 140 0.90 -16.59 1.22
N ILE A 141 1.88 -16.98 2.04
CA ILE A 141 2.96 -17.85 1.61
C ILE A 141 2.40 -19.26 1.36
N ASN A 142 1.67 -19.82 2.33
CA ASN A 142 1.13 -21.19 2.25
C ASN A 142 0.13 -21.36 1.10
N ASP A 143 -0.71 -20.36 0.87
CA ASP A 143 -1.75 -20.41 -0.18
C ASP A 143 -1.18 -20.31 -1.60
N ASN A 144 0.02 -19.74 -1.76
CA ASN A 144 0.54 -19.42 -3.08
C ASN A 144 1.85 -20.12 -3.43
N ALA A 145 2.72 -20.42 -2.45
CA ALA A 145 3.99 -21.06 -2.73
C ALA A 145 3.81 -22.57 -3.00
N ARG A 146 4.45 -23.04 -4.07
CA ARG A 146 4.54 -24.48 -4.38
C ARG A 146 5.72 -25.11 -3.65
N SER A 147 5.74 -26.42 -3.54
CA SER A 147 6.78 -27.19 -2.85
C SER A 147 8.20 -26.99 -3.41
N ASP A 148 8.32 -26.56 -4.66
CA ASP A 148 9.59 -26.25 -5.34
C ASP A 148 10.00 -24.77 -5.26
N GLN A 149 9.27 -23.95 -4.48
CA GLN A 149 9.50 -22.51 -4.33
C GLN A 149 9.89 -22.16 -2.90
N ASN A 150 11.05 -21.52 -2.74
CA ASN A 150 11.58 -21.05 -1.47
C ASN A 150 11.35 -19.55 -1.31
N ILE A 151 10.74 -19.14 -0.21
CA ILE A 151 10.53 -17.72 0.13
C ILE A 151 11.33 -17.42 1.40
N THR A 152 12.40 -16.65 1.26
CA THR A 152 13.21 -16.16 2.38
C THR A 152 12.64 -14.85 2.87
N VAL A 153 12.04 -14.85 4.05
CA VAL A 153 11.44 -13.64 4.67
C VAL A 153 12.48 -12.87 5.45
N ILE A 154 12.67 -11.59 5.11
CA ILE A 154 13.60 -10.68 5.81
C ILE A 154 12.82 -9.59 6.52
N PRO A 155 12.76 -9.61 7.86
CA PRO A 155 12.22 -8.50 8.65
C PRO A 155 13.20 -7.32 8.65
N CYS A 156 12.85 -6.25 7.95
CA CYS A 156 13.73 -5.10 7.72
C CYS A 156 13.56 -4.06 8.85
N PHE A 157 14.22 -4.28 9.98
CA PHE A 157 14.19 -3.37 11.14
C PHE A 157 14.70 -1.97 10.78
N GLY A 158 13.92 -0.92 11.10
CA GLY A 158 14.28 0.49 10.95
C GLY A 158 14.50 0.97 9.51
N LEU A 159 14.35 0.09 8.49
CA LEU A 159 14.62 0.46 7.09
C LEU A 159 13.61 1.47 6.56
N ALA A 160 12.32 1.34 6.89
CA ALA A 160 11.30 2.29 6.47
C ALA A 160 11.57 3.70 7.02
N ASP A 161 11.93 3.80 8.31
CA ASP A 161 12.28 5.07 8.98
C ASP A 161 13.53 5.69 8.36
N THR A 162 14.52 4.85 8.08
CA THR A 162 15.75 5.32 7.42
C THR A 162 15.45 5.89 6.04
N ILE A 163 14.51 5.29 5.28
CA ILE A 163 14.08 5.79 3.97
C ILE A 163 13.32 7.13 4.13
N GLU A 164 12.45 7.26 5.15
CA GLU A 164 11.76 8.51 5.47
C GLU A 164 12.72 9.66 5.76
N SER A 165 13.88 9.39 6.35
CA SER A 165 14.90 10.40 6.61
C SER A 165 15.48 11.03 5.34
N LYS A 166 15.28 10.43 4.16
CA LYS A 166 15.82 10.85 2.86
C LYS A 166 17.35 10.97 2.80
N ASN A 167 18.06 10.49 3.83
CA ASN A 167 19.51 10.51 3.87
C ASN A 167 20.08 9.34 3.08
N LYS A 168 20.60 9.62 1.88
CA LYS A 168 21.09 8.61 0.92
C LYS A 168 22.18 7.71 1.51
N ASN A 169 23.10 8.27 2.31
CA ASN A 169 24.20 7.50 2.89
C ASN A 169 23.71 6.54 3.98
N LYS A 170 22.79 7.01 4.85
CA LYS A 170 22.17 6.16 5.86
C LYS A 170 21.36 5.04 5.22
N ILE A 171 20.58 5.35 4.16
CA ILE A 171 19.80 4.37 3.43
C ILE A 171 20.70 3.30 2.80
N LYS A 172 21.79 3.73 2.13
CA LYS A 172 22.75 2.80 1.52
C LYS A 172 23.35 1.87 2.58
N LEU A 173 23.85 2.43 3.67
CA LEU A 173 24.45 1.65 4.77
C LEU A 173 23.44 0.65 5.36
N ALA A 174 22.20 1.08 5.65
CA ALA A 174 21.16 0.21 6.19
C ALA A 174 20.84 -0.96 5.25
N VAL A 175 20.70 -0.69 3.95
CA VAL A 175 20.42 -1.73 2.94
C VAL A 175 21.58 -2.73 2.85
N TYR A 176 22.83 -2.25 2.84
CA TYR A 176 24.00 -3.14 2.76
C TYR A 176 24.14 -3.98 4.03
N ASN A 177 24.03 -3.37 5.21
CA ASN A 177 24.14 -4.12 6.49
C ASN A 177 23.05 -5.20 6.61
N LEU A 178 21.85 -4.91 6.09
CA LEU A 178 20.72 -5.84 6.17
C LEU A 178 20.83 -6.99 5.15
N LEU A 179 21.32 -6.72 3.94
CA LEU A 179 21.16 -7.63 2.82
C LEU A 179 22.46 -8.20 2.25
N TYR A 180 23.63 -7.74 2.72
CA TYR A 180 24.91 -8.11 2.11
C TYR A 180 25.21 -9.61 2.22
N GLU A 181 24.88 -10.24 3.33
CA GLU A 181 25.08 -11.69 3.53
C GLU A 181 24.23 -12.55 2.59
N TYR A 182 23.05 -12.03 2.18
CA TYR A 182 22.16 -12.73 1.25
C TYR A 182 22.64 -12.67 -0.21
N LYS A 183 23.65 -11.84 -0.51
CA LYS A 183 24.22 -11.71 -1.86
C LYS A 183 24.87 -12.99 -2.38
N MET A 184 25.30 -13.87 -1.47
CA MET A 184 25.92 -15.15 -1.82
C MET A 184 24.91 -16.18 -2.36
N TYR A 185 23.61 -15.93 -2.23
CA TYR A 185 22.54 -16.80 -2.73
C TYR A 185 21.96 -16.28 -4.03
N ASP A 186 21.55 -17.20 -4.91
CA ASP A 186 20.87 -16.85 -6.15
C ASP A 186 19.36 -16.69 -5.90
N TYR A 187 18.88 -15.45 -5.99
CA TYR A 187 17.46 -15.13 -5.94
C TYR A 187 16.93 -14.77 -7.31
N ASP A 188 15.84 -15.42 -7.73
CA ASP A 188 15.12 -15.13 -8.97
C ASP A 188 14.32 -13.82 -8.86
N SER A 189 13.79 -13.56 -7.65
CA SER A 189 12.99 -12.39 -7.41
C SER A 189 13.16 -11.81 -6.00
N ILE A 190 12.81 -10.51 -5.88
CA ILE A 190 12.73 -9.78 -4.63
C ILE A 190 11.33 -9.18 -4.55
N VAL A 191 10.54 -9.58 -3.57
CA VAL A 191 9.23 -8.98 -3.28
C VAL A 191 9.40 -7.85 -2.29
N LEU A 192 8.93 -6.66 -2.68
CA LEU A 192 8.94 -5.45 -1.86
C LEU A 192 7.65 -5.39 -1.05
N GLY A 193 7.64 -5.98 0.13
CA GLY A 193 6.50 -6.07 1.03
C GLY A 193 6.31 -4.85 1.94
N CYS A 194 6.83 -3.70 1.54
CA CYS A 194 6.61 -2.39 2.14
C CYS A 194 6.65 -1.31 1.07
N THR A 195 5.76 -0.32 1.18
CA THR A 195 5.65 0.79 0.22
C THR A 195 6.93 1.61 0.12
N HIS A 196 7.70 1.71 1.20
CA HIS A 196 8.97 2.43 1.24
C HIS A 196 10.07 1.74 0.43
N TYR A 197 10.06 0.41 0.30
CA TYR A 197 11.17 -0.32 -0.33
C TYR A 197 11.27 -0.10 -1.85
N ILE A 198 10.28 0.52 -2.45
CA ILE A 198 10.36 0.98 -3.84
C ILE A 198 11.47 2.02 -4.04
N TYR A 199 11.76 2.82 -3.01
CA TYR A 199 12.81 3.85 -3.08
C TYR A 199 14.24 3.27 -3.09
N ILE A 200 14.42 2.03 -2.67
CA ILE A 200 15.73 1.35 -2.67
C ILE A 200 15.93 0.40 -3.87
N LYS A 201 15.03 0.40 -4.85
CA LYS A 201 15.12 -0.49 -6.04
C LYS A 201 16.47 -0.46 -6.73
N LYS A 202 17.13 0.72 -6.79
CA LYS A 202 18.44 0.86 -7.41
C LYS A 202 19.51 0.13 -6.61
N LEU A 203 19.53 0.25 -5.28
CA LEU A 203 20.46 -0.45 -4.40
C LEU A 203 20.25 -1.96 -4.44
N LEU A 204 18.97 -2.41 -4.48
CA LEU A 204 18.65 -3.82 -4.63
C LEU A 204 19.16 -4.37 -5.97
N LYS A 205 19.10 -3.58 -7.07
CA LYS A 205 19.65 -3.98 -8.37
C LYS A 205 21.18 -4.08 -8.37
N GLU A 206 21.85 -3.27 -7.56
CA GLU A 206 23.30 -3.34 -7.36
C GLU A 206 23.71 -4.61 -6.58
N LEU A 207 22.95 -4.98 -5.54
CA LEU A 207 23.20 -6.17 -4.72
C LEU A 207 22.78 -7.48 -5.41
N PHE A 208 21.64 -7.46 -6.09
CA PHE A 208 21.01 -8.64 -6.73
C PHE A 208 20.72 -8.35 -8.21
N PRO A 209 21.75 -8.32 -9.06
CA PRO A 209 21.60 -7.85 -10.45
C PRO A 209 20.66 -8.71 -11.30
N ASN A 210 20.50 -10.00 -10.97
CA ASN A 210 19.66 -10.94 -11.72
C ASN A 210 18.23 -11.01 -11.19
N ALA A 211 17.99 -10.67 -9.91
CA ALA A 211 16.68 -10.79 -9.30
C ALA A 211 15.66 -9.79 -9.87
N LYS A 212 14.44 -10.26 -10.13
CA LYS A 212 13.31 -9.43 -10.56
C LYS A 212 12.63 -8.80 -9.36
N GLN A 213 12.51 -7.49 -9.36
CA GLN A 213 11.86 -6.76 -8.26
C GLN A 213 10.36 -6.67 -8.50
N ILE A 214 9.57 -7.06 -7.50
CA ILE A 214 8.11 -7.18 -7.57
C ILE A 214 7.51 -6.35 -6.43
N ASP A 215 6.47 -5.55 -6.73
CA ASP A 215 5.68 -4.80 -5.75
C ASP A 215 4.18 -4.97 -6.01
N GLY A 216 3.36 -4.59 -5.03
CA GLY A 216 1.91 -4.76 -5.07
C GLY A 216 1.13 -3.68 -5.83
N ASN A 217 1.77 -2.57 -6.25
CA ASN A 217 1.07 -1.37 -6.72
C ASN A 217 0.12 -1.63 -7.90
N LYS A 218 0.56 -2.43 -8.89
CA LYS A 218 -0.28 -2.77 -10.04
C LYS A 218 -1.46 -3.65 -9.65
N GLY A 219 -1.27 -4.58 -8.71
CA GLY A 219 -2.31 -5.45 -8.18
C GLY A 219 -3.42 -4.63 -7.51
N VAL A 220 -3.05 -3.77 -6.59
CA VAL A 220 -3.95 -2.84 -5.89
C VAL A 220 -4.72 -1.94 -6.86
N SER A 221 -4.03 -1.38 -7.84
CA SER A 221 -4.65 -0.51 -8.84
C SER A 221 -5.71 -1.23 -9.66
N ARG A 222 -5.45 -2.48 -10.07
CA ARG A 222 -6.40 -3.32 -10.83
C ARG A 222 -7.58 -3.74 -9.95
N GLU A 223 -7.33 -4.14 -8.71
CA GLU A 223 -8.38 -4.55 -7.77
C GLU A 223 -9.31 -3.38 -7.45
N LEU A 224 -8.77 -2.18 -7.19
CA LEU A 224 -9.58 -0.99 -7.00
C LEU A 224 -10.47 -0.72 -8.23
N LYS A 225 -9.89 -0.77 -9.44
CA LYS A 225 -10.65 -0.56 -10.67
C LYS A 225 -11.75 -1.60 -10.82
N ARG A 226 -11.47 -2.87 -10.57
CA ARG A 226 -12.44 -3.98 -10.62
C ARG A 226 -13.61 -3.71 -9.68
N ARG A 227 -13.32 -3.41 -8.39
CA ARG A 227 -14.34 -3.11 -7.38
C ARG A 227 -15.22 -1.91 -7.74
N LEU A 228 -14.61 -0.83 -8.23
CA LEU A 228 -15.37 0.35 -8.68
C LEU A 228 -16.24 0.04 -9.89
N THR A 229 -15.78 -0.80 -10.82
CA THR A 229 -16.55 -1.21 -12.01
C THR A 229 -17.77 -2.05 -11.62
N GLU A 230 -17.57 -3.06 -10.76
CA GLU A 230 -18.63 -3.96 -10.29
C GLU A 230 -19.74 -3.24 -9.51
N ASN A 231 -19.42 -2.11 -8.89
CA ASN A 231 -20.37 -1.30 -8.13
C ASN A 231 -20.90 -0.07 -8.89
N ASP A 232 -20.64 0.07 -10.18
CA ASP A 232 -20.97 1.25 -11.01
C ASP A 232 -20.48 2.59 -10.38
N LEU A 233 -19.29 2.58 -9.83
CA LEU A 233 -18.70 3.72 -9.12
C LEU A 233 -17.53 4.39 -9.88
N LEU A 234 -17.18 3.92 -11.09
CA LEU A 234 -16.21 4.65 -11.90
C LEU A 234 -16.77 6.02 -12.29
N THR A 235 -15.92 7.05 -12.18
CA THR A 235 -16.33 8.40 -12.56
C THR A 235 -16.64 8.50 -14.04
N ASP A 236 -17.64 9.29 -14.39
CA ASP A 236 -17.99 9.64 -15.77
C ASP A 236 -17.30 10.93 -16.26
N ARG A 237 -16.41 11.52 -15.42
CA ARG A 237 -15.63 12.70 -15.80
C ARG A 237 -14.78 12.43 -17.02
N LYS A 238 -14.71 13.45 -17.90
CA LYS A 238 -13.83 13.45 -19.07
C LYS A 238 -12.50 14.18 -18.84
N THR A 239 -12.39 14.87 -17.72
CA THR A 239 -11.21 15.64 -17.33
C THR A 239 -10.39 14.88 -16.28
N LYS A 240 -9.10 15.15 -16.23
CA LYS A 240 -8.20 14.57 -15.24
C LYS A 240 -8.64 14.92 -13.82
N GLY A 241 -8.63 13.92 -12.95
CA GLY A 241 -8.95 14.08 -11.53
C GLY A 241 -7.86 14.78 -10.73
N THR A 242 -8.23 15.26 -9.54
CA THR A 242 -7.34 15.97 -8.61
C THR A 242 -6.85 15.06 -7.49
N VAL A 243 -5.83 15.51 -6.77
CA VAL A 243 -5.37 14.91 -5.50
C VAL A 243 -5.35 16.00 -4.44
N GLU A 244 -6.06 15.74 -3.34
CA GLU A 244 -5.95 16.48 -2.09
C GLU A 244 -4.98 15.73 -1.18
N TYR A 245 -3.94 16.39 -0.71
CA TYR A 245 -2.99 15.81 0.25
C TYR A 245 -3.34 16.28 1.66
N VAL A 246 -3.43 15.35 2.58
CA VAL A 246 -3.72 15.59 4.00
C VAL A 246 -2.60 14.95 4.81
N ASN A 247 -2.00 15.71 5.71
CA ASN A 247 -0.99 15.21 6.64
C ASN A 247 -1.61 15.16 8.05
N SER A 248 -1.52 14.03 8.72
CA SER A 248 -2.11 13.86 10.06
C SER A 248 -1.51 14.80 11.12
N LYS A 249 -0.31 15.33 10.88
CA LYS A 249 0.30 16.35 11.77
C LYS A 249 -0.38 17.72 11.68
N ASP A 250 -1.15 17.96 10.62
CA ASP A 250 -1.81 19.25 10.37
C ASP A 250 -3.29 19.21 10.82
N LEU A 251 -3.74 18.09 11.39
CA LEU A 251 -5.06 17.85 11.95
C LEU A 251 -5.01 17.82 13.49
#